data_b97f28d88075cff23155344d7eecf7bf
#
_entry.id   b97f28d88075cff23155344d7eecf7bf
#
_cell.length_a   1.000
_cell.length_b   1.000
_cell.length_c   1.000
_cell.angle_alpha   90.00
_cell.angle_beta   90.00
_cell.angle_gamma   90.00
#
_symmetry.space_group_name_H-M   'P 1'
#
loop_
_entity.id
_entity.type
_entity.pdbx_description
1 polymer ?
#
loop_
_entity_poly.entity_id
_entity_poly.type
_entity_poly.pdbx_seq_one_letter_code
_entity_poly.pdbx_strand_id
1 'polypeptide(L)'
;YMMPGGGFSLDKGGKVEFDTYFNGFSIEKWRKYTQVKEVSVNLELQGDVLVTLSSKLFLHGEVLKKELVRQEVHTTERSSYSFPFGNEEKGMLYFEVTALSDGAVLYGGYYEDTAIEKPVRQPKIGIDICTFKRERYIEKNIGLLNAHVFNNPDSPLQEHLEVFISDNGQTLDIDKLGSDKIHIVRNKNTGGAGGFTRGLMEILKNGNPHGITHAL
;
A
#
# COMPACT_ATOMS: atom_id res chain seq x y z
N TYR A 1 21.56 2.67 -12.74
CA TYR A 1 21.28 1.26 -13.00
C TYR A 1 20.49 0.68 -11.83
N MET A 2 19.49 -0.16 -12.13
CA MET A 2 18.74 -0.88 -11.11
C MET A 2 19.59 -2.04 -10.57
N MET A 3 19.73 -2.14 -9.24
CA MET A 3 20.58 -3.14 -8.60
C MET A 3 19.86 -4.48 -8.39
N PRO A 4 20.57 -5.61 -8.42
CA PRO A 4 20.01 -6.87 -7.94
C PRO A 4 19.60 -6.74 -6.46
N GLY A 5 18.31 -7.01 -6.15
CA GLY A 5 17.76 -6.82 -4.82
C GLY A 5 17.08 -5.47 -4.59
N GLY A 6 16.93 -4.64 -5.63
CA GLY A 6 16.28 -3.33 -5.60
C GLY A 6 17.26 -2.17 -5.36
N GLY A 7 16.77 -0.94 -5.56
CA GLY A 7 17.57 0.26 -5.48
C GLY A 7 18.22 0.67 -6.80
N PHE A 8 18.86 1.83 -6.79
CA PHE A 8 19.45 2.46 -7.96
C PHE A 8 20.90 2.85 -7.68
N SER A 9 21.82 2.38 -8.51
CA SER A 9 23.19 2.93 -8.58
C SER A 9 23.24 4.01 -9.65
N LEU A 10 23.84 5.16 -9.33
CA LEU A 10 23.88 6.35 -10.14
C LEU A 10 25.32 6.79 -10.38
N ASP A 11 25.65 7.06 -11.65
CA ASP A 11 26.88 7.76 -12.01
C ASP A 11 26.69 9.26 -11.85
N LYS A 12 27.76 10.01 -11.76
CA LYS A 12 27.74 11.48 -11.61
C LYS A 12 26.83 12.16 -12.63
N GLY A 13 25.91 12.98 -12.15
CA GLY A 13 24.89 13.65 -12.95
C GLY A 13 23.68 12.74 -13.29
N GLY A 14 23.74 11.46 -12.96
CA GLY A 14 22.60 10.54 -13.09
C GLY A 14 21.48 10.96 -12.15
N LYS A 15 20.24 10.91 -12.64
CA LYS A 15 19.04 11.35 -11.93
C LYS A 15 17.96 10.31 -11.98
N VAL A 16 17.26 10.13 -10.87
CA VAL A 16 16.03 9.34 -10.78
C VAL A 16 14.92 10.20 -10.17
N GLU A 17 13.75 10.20 -10.81
CA GLU A 17 12.58 11.00 -10.43
C GLU A 17 11.43 10.06 -10.04
N PHE A 18 10.84 10.28 -8.87
CA PHE A 18 9.76 9.46 -8.30
C PHE A 18 8.42 10.19 -8.40
N ASP A 19 8.03 10.59 -9.60
CA ASP A 19 6.82 11.35 -9.89
C ASP A 19 5.70 10.54 -10.56
N THR A 20 5.86 9.22 -10.58
CA THR A 20 4.90 8.31 -11.18
C THR A 20 3.70 8.05 -10.28
N TYR A 21 2.66 7.42 -10.83
CA TYR A 21 1.42 7.11 -10.11
C TYR A 21 1.64 6.34 -8.79
N PHE A 22 2.60 5.41 -8.76
CA PHE A 22 2.88 4.60 -7.56
C PHE A 22 3.85 5.26 -6.58
N ASN A 23 4.62 6.24 -7.03
CA ASN A 23 5.70 6.85 -6.24
C ASN A 23 5.36 8.26 -5.74
N GLY A 24 4.34 8.89 -6.33
CA GLY A 24 3.88 10.19 -5.89
C GLY A 24 2.88 10.09 -4.73
N PHE A 25 2.92 11.06 -3.83
CA PHE A 25 2.04 11.15 -2.67
C PHE A 25 1.03 12.28 -2.83
N SER A 26 -0.27 11.94 -2.98
CA SER A 26 -1.32 12.95 -3.13
C SER A 26 -1.72 13.53 -1.77
N ILE A 27 -1.05 14.61 -1.33
CA ILE A 27 -1.26 15.21 -0.01
C ILE A 27 -2.72 15.63 0.23
N GLU A 28 -3.37 16.19 -0.79
CA GLU A 28 -4.76 16.63 -0.70
C GLU A 28 -5.72 15.47 -0.45
N LYS A 29 -5.54 14.33 -1.14
CA LYS A 29 -6.37 13.14 -0.93
C LYS A 29 -6.12 12.53 0.44
N TRP A 30 -4.87 12.39 0.86
CA TRP A 30 -4.53 11.84 2.16
C TRP A 30 -5.11 12.70 3.28
N ARG A 31 -4.95 14.02 3.25
CA ARG A 31 -5.54 14.92 4.26
C ARG A 31 -7.06 14.89 4.29
N LYS A 32 -7.71 14.71 3.13
CA LYS A 32 -9.17 14.62 3.04
C LYS A 32 -9.73 13.38 3.73
N TYR A 33 -9.06 12.26 3.63
CA TYR A 33 -9.58 10.96 4.08
C TYR A 33 -8.87 10.37 5.30
N THR A 34 -7.82 11.01 5.77
CA THR A 34 -7.02 10.57 6.91
C THR A 34 -6.66 11.76 7.81
N GLN A 35 -5.87 11.49 8.85
CA GLN A 35 -5.37 12.54 9.75
C GLN A 35 -3.93 12.96 9.43
N VAL A 36 -3.44 12.66 8.24
CA VAL A 36 -2.10 13.05 7.79
C VAL A 36 -1.90 14.56 7.88
N LYS A 37 -0.83 14.98 8.53
CA LYS A 37 -0.47 16.39 8.77
C LYS A 37 0.90 16.74 8.19
N GLU A 38 1.95 16.07 8.66
CA GLU A 38 3.34 16.37 8.34
C GLU A 38 3.98 15.20 7.61
N VAL A 39 4.18 15.38 6.30
CA VAL A 39 4.72 14.34 5.44
C VAL A 39 6.21 14.55 5.23
N SER A 40 6.97 13.51 5.51
CA SER A 40 8.38 13.40 5.17
C SER A 40 8.60 12.23 4.22
N VAL A 41 9.65 12.28 3.41
CA VAL A 41 10.19 11.11 2.73
C VAL A 41 11.48 10.68 3.43
N ASN A 42 11.54 9.41 3.81
CA ASN A 42 12.73 8.80 4.36
C ASN A 42 13.44 8.04 3.25
N LEU A 43 14.71 8.37 3.00
CA LEU A 43 15.53 7.78 1.95
C LEU A 43 16.76 7.14 2.54
N GLU A 44 17.11 5.98 2.03
CA GLU A 44 18.32 5.27 2.38
C GLU A 44 19.34 5.44 1.27
N LEU A 45 20.41 6.19 1.57
CA LEU A 45 21.36 6.75 0.61
C LEU A 45 22.79 6.37 0.95
N GLN A 46 23.65 6.36 -0.08
CA GLN A 46 25.10 6.29 0.03
C GLN A 46 25.73 7.13 -1.10
N GLY A 47 26.85 7.79 -0.83
CA GLY A 47 27.55 8.67 -1.77
C GLY A 47 27.12 10.13 -1.65
N ASP A 48 27.54 10.93 -2.61
CA ASP A 48 27.18 12.34 -2.69
C ASP A 48 25.96 12.50 -3.61
N VAL A 49 24.86 12.97 -3.05
CA VAL A 49 23.61 13.15 -3.79
C VAL A 49 22.94 14.47 -3.49
N LEU A 50 22.20 14.98 -4.44
CA LEU A 50 21.26 16.07 -4.29
C LEU A 50 19.84 15.47 -4.24
N VAL A 51 19.14 15.71 -3.14
CA VAL A 51 17.72 15.37 -2.98
C VAL A 51 16.88 16.61 -3.22
N THR A 52 15.91 16.51 -4.12
CA THR A 52 14.96 17.60 -4.41
C THR A 52 13.54 17.10 -4.12
N LEU A 53 12.83 17.79 -3.24
CA LEU A 53 11.41 17.54 -2.99
C LEU A 53 10.60 18.57 -3.78
N SER A 54 9.54 18.10 -4.42
CA SER A 54 8.69 18.93 -5.26
C SER A 54 7.21 18.58 -5.12
N SER A 55 6.35 19.51 -5.53
CA SER A 55 4.94 19.26 -5.74
C SER A 55 4.54 19.49 -7.19
N LYS A 56 3.59 18.70 -7.69
CA LYS A 56 2.91 18.87 -8.98
C LYS A 56 1.43 19.11 -8.76
N LEU A 57 0.91 20.19 -9.33
CA LEU A 57 -0.52 20.48 -9.32
C LEU A 57 -1.01 20.57 -10.77
N PHE A 58 -2.06 19.83 -11.09
CA PHE A 58 -2.73 19.96 -12.37
C PHE A 58 -3.86 20.98 -12.26
N LEU A 59 -3.75 22.08 -12.98
CA LEU A 59 -4.69 23.18 -12.94
C LEU A 59 -4.93 23.73 -14.35
N HIS A 60 -6.19 23.83 -14.76
CA HIS A 60 -6.63 24.38 -16.06
C HIS A 60 -5.93 23.76 -17.29
N GLY A 61 -5.61 22.46 -17.24
CA GLY A 61 -4.96 21.77 -18.33
C GLY A 61 -3.43 21.83 -18.32
N GLU A 62 -2.85 22.51 -17.33
CA GLU A 62 -1.40 22.65 -17.19
C GLU A 62 -0.89 21.94 -15.92
N VAL A 63 0.36 21.50 -15.96
CA VAL A 63 1.06 20.95 -14.82
C VAL A 63 1.98 22.02 -14.23
N LEU A 64 1.64 22.50 -13.06
CA LEU A 64 2.45 23.43 -12.29
C LEU A 64 3.38 22.63 -11.38
N LYS A 65 4.68 22.78 -11.56
CA LYS A 65 5.71 22.20 -10.68
C LYS A 65 6.24 23.27 -9.73
N LYS A 66 6.44 22.89 -8.46
CA LYS A 66 7.02 23.74 -7.43
C LYS A 66 8.10 22.96 -6.69
N GLU A 67 9.34 23.45 -6.68
CA GLU A 67 10.40 22.95 -5.82
C GLU A 67 10.14 23.40 -4.39
N LEU A 68 10.19 22.48 -3.44
CA LEU A 68 9.89 22.73 -2.02
C LEU A 68 11.17 22.72 -1.18
N VAL A 69 12.01 21.70 -1.40
CA VAL A 69 13.25 21.49 -0.66
C VAL A 69 14.33 21.06 -1.65
N ARG A 70 15.55 21.54 -1.43
CA ARG A 70 16.74 21.11 -2.16
C ARG A 70 17.88 20.95 -1.16
N GLN A 71 18.40 19.74 -1.02
CA GLN A 71 19.40 19.41 -0.01
C GLN A 71 20.44 18.46 -0.54
N GLU A 72 21.71 18.79 -0.33
CA GLU A 72 22.82 17.89 -0.58
C GLU A 72 23.04 16.96 0.61
N VAL A 73 23.39 15.72 0.31
CA VAL A 73 23.75 14.69 1.29
C VAL A 73 25.09 14.12 0.89
N HIS A 74 26.00 14.06 1.84
CA HIS A 74 27.34 13.50 1.69
C HIS A 74 27.52 12.38 2.71
N THR A 75 27.61 11.14 2.26
CA THR A 75 27.81 9.98 3.14
C THR A 75 28.63 8.90 2.46
N THR A 76 29.57 8.33 3.18
CA THR A 76 30.40 7.21 2.71
C THR A 76 29.75 5.85 3.00
N GLU A 77 28.79 5.81 3.93
CA GLU A 77 28.10 4.61 4.34
C GLU A 77 26.61 4.69 4.03
N ARG A 78 25.98 3.52 3.88
CA ARG A 78 24.52 3.41 3.76
C ARG A 78 23.85 4.00 5.00
N SER A 79 23.10 5.08 4.84
CA SER A 79 22.49 5.84 5.93
C SER A 79 21.09 6.32 5.55
N SER A 80 20.22 6.44 6.55
CA SER A 80 18.84 6.90 6.39
C SER A 80 18.73 8.39 6.68
N TYR A 81 18.02 9.12 5.83
CA TYR A 81 17.77 10.56 5.94
C TYR A 81 16.28 10.83 5.79
N SER A 82 15.77 11.75 6.61
CA SER A 82 14.38 12.20 6.55
C SER A 82 14.30 13.62 5.98
N PHE A 83 13.45 13.80 4.99
CA PHE A 83 13.24 15.07 4.30
C PHE A 83 11.78 15.49 4.40
N PRO A 84 11.44 16.52 5.21
CA PRO A 84 10.07 17.01 5.35
C PRO A 84 9.66 17.84 4.12
N PHE A 85 8.41 17.62 3.63
CA PHE A 85 7.83 18.43 2.56
C PHE A 85 7.33 19.80 3.01
N GLY A 86 7.36 20.08 4.33
CA GLY A 86 6.83 21.31 4.88
C GLY A 86 5.30 21.37 4.84
N ASN A 87 4.76 22.57 4.77
CA ASN A 87 3.31 22.81 4.87
C ASN A 87 2.58 22.80 3.51
N GLU A 88 3.07 22.04 2.53
CA GLU A 88 2.38 21.94 1.24
C GLU A 88 1.02 21.27 1.43
N GLU A 89 -0.04 21.89 0.88
CA GLU A 89 -1.43 21.44 1.11
C GLU A 89 -2.07 20.77 -0.11
N LYS A 90 -1.53 21.02 -1.30
CA LYS A 90 -2.16 20.59 -2.56
C LYS A 90 -1.17 19.91 -3.49
N GLY A 91 -1.74 19.08 -4.37
CA GLY A 91 -0.99 18.43 -5.44
C GLY A 91 -0.38 17.09 -5.06
N MET A 92 0.49 16.65 -5.93
CA MET A 92 1.25 15.41 -5.81
C MET A 92 2.66 15.73 -5.33
N LEU A 93 3.01 15.28 -4.12
CA LEU A 93 4.36 15.35 -3.58
C LEU A 93 5.20 14.24 -4.19
N TYR A 94 6.44 14.55 -4.55
CA TYR A 94 7.39 13.59 -5.06
C TYR A 94 8.82 14.07 -4.80
N PHE A 95 9.78 13.20 -5.06
CA PHE A 95 11.18 13.51 -4.87
C PHE A 95 12.02 13.08 -6.08
N GLU A 96 13.20 13.67 -6.17
CA GLU A 96 14.24 13.34 -7.14
C GLU A 96 15.56 13.16 -6.41
N VAL A 97 16.37 12.23 -6.89
CA VAL A 97 17.75 12.03 -6.41
C VAL A 97 18.68 12.17 -7.59
N THR A 98 19.65 13.09 -7.48
CA THR A 98 20.70 13.32 -8.48
C THR A 98 22.06 13.01 -7.85
N ALA A 99 22.86 12.17 -8.50
CA ALA A 99 24.23 11.89 -8.06
C ALA A 99 25.15 13.06 -8.32
N LEU A 100 25.89 13.49 -7.31
CA LEU A 100 26.92 14.54 -7.39
C LEU A 100 28.32 13.97 -7.68
N SER A 101 28.52 12.68 -7.33
CA SER A 101 29.73 11.90 -7.63
C SER A 101 29.37 10.54 -8.19
N ASP A 102 30.36 9.81 -8.74
CA ASP A 102 30.15 8.44 -9.20
C ASP A 102 29.94 7.47 -8.03
N GLY A 103 29.16 6.42 -8.27
CA GLY A 103 28.91 5.37 -7.28
C GLY A 103 27.90 5.75 -6.18
N ALA A 104 27.13 6.79 -6.39
CA ALA A 104 26.02 7.11 -5.49
C ALA A 104 24.92 6.03 -5.58
N VAL A 105 24.29 5.70 -4.46
CA VAL A 105 23.26 4.66 -4.38
C VAL A 105 22.05 5.19 -3.62
N LEU A 106 20.87 4.97 -4.20
CA LEU A 106 19.58 5.02 -3.53
C LEU A 106 19.10 3.58 -3.30
N TYR A 107 19.07 3.11 -2.06
CA TYR A 107 18.64 1.77 -1.70
C TYR A 107 17.12 1.61 -1.62
N GLY A 108 16.43 2.67 -1.23
CA GLY A 108 14.98 2.70 -1.13
C GLY A 108 14.49 3.88 -0.32
N GLY A 109 13.20 3.90 -0.03
CA GLY A 109 12.59 4.93 0.80
C GLY A 109 11.10 4.72 0.99
N TYR A 110 10.51 5.52 1.89
CA TYR A 110 9.09 5.50 2.18
C TYR A 110 8.63 6.88 2.64
N TYR A 111 7.33 7.15 2.46
CA TYR A 111 6.69 8.33 3.04
C TYR A 111 6.23 8.04 4.45
N GLU A 112 6.32 9.02 5.33
CA GLU A 112 5.93 8.95 6.73
C GLU A 112 5.21 10.22 7.15
N ASP A 113 4.21 10.08 8.02
CA ASP A 113 3.67 11.20 8.78
C ASP A 113 4.34 11.23 10.16
N THR A 114 5.13 12.28 10.41
CA THR A 114 5.88 12.44 11.66
C THR A 114 5.06 13.02 12.81
N ALA A 115 3.83 13.50 12.54
CA ALA A 115 2.94 14.10 13.54
C ALA A 115 1.95 13.08 14.15
N ILE A 116 1.81 11.90 13.59
CA ILE A 116 0.91 10.85 14.09
C ILE A 116 1.69 9.83 14.92
N GLU A 117 1.57 9.91 16.24
CA GLU A 117 2.24 8.96 17.14
C GLU A 117 1.56 7.58 17.18
N LYS A 118 0.25 7.51 16.95
CA LYS A 118 -0.53 6.26 16.99
C LYS A 118 -1.61 6.23 15.92
N PRO A 119 -1.87 5.06 15.32
CA PRO A 119 -3.00 4.91 14.40
C PRO A 119 -4.32 5.20 15.12
N VAL A 120 -5.17 6.01 14.49
CA VAL A 120 -6.48 6.43 15.02
C VAL A 120 -7.49 5.29 15.00
N ARG A 121 -7.33 4.37 14.08
CA ARG A 121 -8.15 3.17 13.91
C ARG A 121 -7.28 1.98 13.61
N GLN A 122 -7.67 0.82 14.12
CA GLN A 122 -7.14 -0.44 13.63
C GLN A 122 -8.03 -0.93 12.49
N PRO A 123 -7.52 -1.02 11.24
CA PRO A 123 -8.29 -1.55 10.14
C PRO A 123 -8.52 -3.04 10.34
N LYS A 124 -9.72 -3.52 9.97
CA LYS A 124 -10.01 -4.93 9.79
C LYS A 124 -10.52 -5.14 8.37
N ILE A 125 -9.87 -6.02 7.64
CA ILE A 125 -10.06 -6.21 6.21
C ILE A 125 -10.91 -7.46 5.98
N GLY A 126 -11.96 -7.33 5.19
CA GLY A 126 -12.72 -8.45 4.63
C GLY A 126 -12.34 -8.66 3.18
N ILE A 127 -11.77 -9.82 2.84
CA ILE A 127 -11.58 -10.19 1.43
C ILE A 127 -12.86 -10.83 0.92
N ASP A 128 -13.49 -10.23 -0.08
CA ASP A 128 -14.68 -10.74 -0.72
C ASP A 128 -14.32 -11.51 -2.00
N ILE A 129 -14.62 -12.80 -2.00
CA ILE A 129 -14.31 -13.71 -3.11
C ILE A 129 -15.60 -14.26 -3.69
N CYS A 130 -15.78 -14.11 -5.00
CA CYS A 130 -16.81 -14.82 -5.75
C CYS A 130 -16.19 -15.99 -6.52
N THR A 131 -16.75 -17.20 -6.39
CA THR A 131 -16.26 -18.38 -7.08
C THR A 131 -17.39 -19.18 -7.76
N PHE A 132 -17.05 -19.82 -8.89
CA PHE A 132 -17.94 -20.76 -9.57
C PHE A 132 -17.14 -21.95 -10.09
N LYS A 133 -17.29 -23.12 -9.44
CA LYS A 133 -16.62 -24.38 -9.81
C LYS A 133 -15.10 -24.24 -9.96
N ARG A 134 -14.44 -23.62 -8.98
CA ARG A 134 -12.99 -23.40 -8.94
C ARG A 134 -12.39 -23.88 -7.62
N GLU A 135 -12.82 -25.03 -7.13
CA GLU A 135 -12.52 -25.60 -5.82
C GLU A 135 -11.01 -25.64 -5.56
N ARG A 136 -10.25 -26.20 -6.51
CA ARG A 136 -8.78 -26.32 -6.40
C ARG A 136 -8.08 -24.97 -6.16
N TYR A 137 -8.58 -23.89 -6.77
CA TYR A 137 -7.98 -22.56 -6.59
C TYR A 137 -8.33 -21.98 -5.23
N ILE A 138 -9.57 -22.16 -4.78
CA ILE A 138 -10.01 -21.74 -3.45
C ILE A 138 -9.26 -22.51 -2.37
N GLU A 139 -9.16 -23.84 -2.46
CA GLU A 139 -8.39 -24.66 -1.51
C GLU A 139 -6.93 -24.22 -1.43
N LYS A 140 -6.29 -23.95 -2.59
CA LYS A 140 -4.91 -23.46 -2.62
C LYS A 140 -4.78 -22.09 -1.93
N ASN A 141 -5.68 -21.15 -2.22
CA ASN A 141 -5.64 -19.81 -1.65
C ASN A 141 -5.89 -19.83 -0.14
N ILE A 142 -6.85 -20.62 0.32
CA ILE A 142 -7.11 -20.84 1.75
C ILE A 142 -5.88 -21.46 2.42
N GLY A 143 -5.24 -22.45 1.79
CA GLY A 143 -4.01 -23.05 2.29
C GLY A 143 -2.87 -22.03 2.46
N LEU A 144 -2.70 -21.13 1.49
CA LEU A 144 -1.72 -20.04 1.58
C LEU A 144 -2.06 -19.03 2.68
N LEU A 145 -3.32 -18.63 2.79
CA LEU A 145 -3.77 -17.73 3.84
C LEU A 145 -3.58 -18.35 5.23
N ASN A 146 -3.93 -19.62 5.40
CA ASN A 146 -3.68 -20.33 6.66
C ASN A 146 -2.20 -20.37 6.99
N ALA A 147 -1.34 -20.71 6.04
CA ALA A 147 0.10 -20.86 6.28
C ALA A 147 0.81 -19.54 6.56
N HIS A 148 0.44 -18.47 5.84
CA HIS A 148 1.20 -17.21 5.88
C HIS A 148 0.54 -16.10 6.70
N VAL A 149 -0.76 -16.23 7.01
CA VAL A 149 -1.51 -15.23 7.75
C VAL A 149 -2.11 -15.80 9.02
N PHE A 150 -3.09 -16.68 8.92
CA PHE A 150 -3.90 -17.08 10.08
C PHE A 150 -3.15 -17.93 11.10
N ASN A 151 -2.25 -18.80 10.66
CA ASN A 151 -1.41 -19.64 11.52
C ASN A 151 0.01 -19.09 11.71
N ASN A 152 0.29 -17.88 11.21
CA ASN A 152 1.58 -17.23 11.36
C ASN A 152 1.51 -16.14 12.44
N PRO A 153 2.10 -16.35 13.64
CA PRO A 153 2.05 -15.37 14.73
C PRO A 153 2.78 -14.07 14.41
N ASP A 154 3.70 -14.10 13.44
CA ASP A 154 4.44 -12.90 13.00
C ASP A 154 3.68 -12.10 11.94
N SER A 155 2.52 -12.57 11.50
CA SER A 155 1.71 -11.86 10.51
C SER A 155 0.97 -10.67 11.13
N PRO A 156 1.19 -9.44 10.67
CA PRO A 156 0.45 -8.27 11.14
C PRO A 156 -1.04 -8.31 10.77
N LEU A 157 -1.43 -9.23 9.90
CA LEU A 157 -2.81 -9.39 9.42
C LEU A 157 -3.59 -10.47 10.17
N GLN A 158 -2.96 -11.26 11.04
CA GLN A 158 -3.57 -12.43 11.69
C GLN A 158 -4.93 -12.11 12.33
N GLU A 159 -5.03 -11.04 13.11
CA GLU A 159 -6.25 -10.60 13.79
C GLU A 159 -7.03 -9.53 12.99
N HIS A 160 -6.48 -9.10 11.85
CA HIS A 160 -7.02 -7.98 11.07
C HIS A 160 -7.58 -8.39 9.71
N LEU A 161 -7.67 -9.70 9.43
CA LEU A 161 -8.16 -10.22 8.15
C LEU A 161 -9.23 -11.29 8.37
N GLU A 162 -10.31 -11.21 7.60
CA GLU A 162 -11.30 -12.28 7.40
C GLU A 162 -11.60 -12.43 5.91
N VAL A 163 -12.07 -13.61 5.52
CA VAL A 163 -12.37 -13.94 4.13
C VAL A 163 -13.82 -14.37 4.00
N PHE A 164 -14.52 -13.80 3.03
CA PHE A 164 -15.92 -14.06 2.72
C PHE A 164 -15.99 -14.62 1.29
N ILE A 165 -16.47 -15.86 1.16
CA ILE A 165 -16.48 -16.57 -0.13
C ILE A 165 -17.92 -16.85 -0.53
N SER A 166 -18.37 -16.24 -1.62
CA SER A 166 -19.66 -16.52 -2.25
C SER A 166 -19.49 -17.65 -3.27
N ASP A 167 -19.93 -18.86 -2.90
CA ASP A 167 -19.86 -20.04 -3.75
C ASP A 167 -21.09 -20.13 -4.67
N ASN A 168 -20.98 -19.55 -5.85
CA ASN A 168 -22.01 -19.59 -6.89
C ASN A 168 -22.20 -21.00 -7.50
N GLY A 169 -21.23 -21.89 -7.30
CA GLY A 169 -21.29 -23.28 -7.77
C GLY A 169 -21.91 -24.23 -6.77
N GLN A 170 -21.96 -23.84 -5.51
CA GLN A 170 -22.39 -24.66 -4.37
C GLN A 170 -21.60 -25.98 -4.27
N THR A 171 -20.32 -25.92 -4.63
CA THR A 171 -19.44 -27.09 -4.77
C THR A 171 -18.33 -27.15 -3.71
N LEU A 172 -18.14 -26.07 -2.93
CA LEU A 172 -17.14 -26.04 -1.87
C LEU A 172 -17.59 -26.88 -0.66
N ASP A 173 -16.64 -27.57 -0.07
CA ASP A 173 -16.80 -28.26 1.21
C ASP A 173 -16.65 -27.24 2.35
N ILE A 174 -17.78 -26.75 2.86
CA ILE A 174 -17.83 -25.70 3.89
C ILE A 174 -17.23 -26.21 5.20
N ASP A 175 -17.48 -27.46 5.57
CA ASP A 175 -17.01 -28.03 6.83
C ASP A 175 -15.49 -28.22 6.84
N LYS A 176 -14.90 -28.48 5.67
CA LYS A 176 -13.46 -28.63 5.49
C LYS A 176 -12.72 -27.28 5.40
N LEU A 177 -13.32 -26.30 4.72
CA LEU A 177 -12.62 -25.06 4.31
C LEU A 177 -12.97 -23.85 5.17
N GLY A 178 -14.14 -23.88 5.82
CA GLY A 178 -14.60 -22.79 6.67
C GLY A 178 -13.92 -22.76 8.04
N SER A 179 -13.85 -21.59 8.63
CA SER A 179 -13.34 -21.36 10.00
C SER A 179 -13.93 -20.07 10.56
N ASP A 180 -13.52 -19.69 11.75
CA ASP A 180 -13.84 -18.39 12.36
C ASP A 180 -13.31 -17.17 11.58
N LYS A 181 -12.32 -17.38 10.70
CA LYS A 181 -11.73 -16.36 9.81
C LYS A 181 -12.12 -16.52 8.34
N ILE A 182 -12.75 -17.65 7.97
CA ILE A 182 -13.13 -17.99 6.58
C ILE A 182 -14.59 -18.35 6.50
N HIS A 183 -15.39 -17.47 5.95
CA HIS A 183 -16.85 -17.56 5.87
C HIS A 183 -17.25 -17.94 4.44
N ILE A 184 -17.83 -19.14 4.27
CA ILE A 184 -18.28 -19.63 2.96
C ILE A 184 -19.79 -19.65 2.94
N VAL A 185 -20.38 -18.95 1.95
CA VAL A 185 -21.83 -18.94 1.77
C VAL A 185 -22.21 -19.51 0.40
N ARG A 186 -23.11 -20.50 0.41
CA ARG A 186 -23.70 -21.01 -0.82
C ARG A 186 -24.54 -19.94 -1.46
N ASN A 187 -24.34 -19.71 -2.75
CA ASN A 187 -25.07 -18.71 -3.51
C ASN A 187 -25.65 -19.34 -4.79
N LYS A 188 -26.79 -18.85 -5.24
CA LYS A 188 -27.26 -19.13 -6.59
C LYS A 188 -26.36 -18.40 -7.58
N ASN A 189 -25.96 -19.04 -8.68
CA ASN A 189 -25.13 -18.38 -9.67
C ASN A 189 -25.84 -17.15 -10.27
N THR A 190 -25.46 -15.99 -9.79
CA THR A 190 -25.92 -14.67 -10.22
C THR A 190 -24.82 -13.87 -10.94
N GLY A 191 -23.81 -14.58 -11.45
CA GLY A 191 -22.64 -13.97 -12.05
C GLY A 191 -21.68 -13.35 -11.02
N GLY A 192 -20.64 -12.68 -11.50
CA GLY A 192 -19.66 -12.04 -10.65
C GLY A 192 -20.24 -10.92 -9.81
N ALA A 193 -21.00 -10.00 -10.41
CA ALA A 193 -21.60 -8.88 -9.69
C ALA A 193 -22.52 -9.36 -8.54
N GLY A 194 -23.37 -10.33 -8.80
CA GLY A 194 -24.26 -10.88 -7.77
C GLY A 194 -23.51 -11.66 -6.70
N GLY A 195 -22.42 -12.35 -7.05
CA GLY A 195 -21.57 -13.06 -6.09
C GLY A 195 -20.85 -12.10 -5.14
N PHE A 196 -20.19 -11.06 -5.65
CA PHE A 196 -19.56 -10.03 -4.81
C PHE A 196 -20.59 -9.26 -3.97
N THR A 197 -21.75 -8.91 -4.54
CA THR A 197 -22.83 -8.32 -3.73
C THR A 197 -23.25 -9.24 -2.57
N ARG A 198 -23.31 -10.55 -2.81
CA ARG A 198 -23.63 -11.52 -1.76
C ARG A 198 -22.59 -11.53 -0.64
N GLY A 199 -21.30 -11.49 -0.99
CA GLY A 199 -20.21 -11.40 0.01
C GLY A 199 -20.28 -10.12 0.84
N LEU A 200 -20.47 -8.97 0.20
CA LEU A 200 -20.67 -7.70 0.89
C LEU A 200 -21.91 -7.72 1.83
N MET A 201 -23.00 -8.33 1.38
CA MET A 201 -24.20 -8.51 2.23
C MET A 201 -23.90 -9.39 3.46
N GLU A 202 -23.05 -10.39 3.33
CA GLU A 202 -22.66 -11.24 4.46
C GLU A 202 -21.79 -10.46 5.45
N ILE A 203 -20.84 -9.65 4.98
CA ILE A 203 -20.05 -8.75 5.82
C ILE A 203 -20.94 -7.80 6.62
N LEU A 204 -21.96 -7.22 6.00
CA LEU A 204 -22.83 -6.21 6.61
C LEU A 204 -24.01 -6.79 7.41
N LYS A 205 -24.25 -8.09 7.28
CA LYS A 205 -25.35 -8.78 7.96
C LYS A 205 -25.29 -8.56 9.47
N ASN A 206 -26.46 -8.35 10.08
CA ASN A 206 -26.57 -8.10 11.52
C ASN A 206 -25.72 -6.90 12.05
N GLY A 207 -25.47 -5.89 11.21
CA GLY A 207 -24.75 -4.67 11.62
C GLY A 207 -23.23 -4.84 11.65
N ASN A 208 -22.68 -5.68 10.80
CA ASN A 208 -21.25 -5.95 10.70
C ASN A 208 -20.63 -6.53 12.00
N PRO A 209 -21.07 -7.72 12.43
CA PRO A 209 -20.60 -8.33 13.68
C PRO A 209 -19.10 -8.63 13.68
N HIS A 210 -18.51 -8.75 12.49
CA HIS A 210 -17.08 -9.01 12.30
C HIS A 210 -16.21 -7.74 12.47
N GLY A 211 -16.83 -6.56 12.54
CA GLY A 211 -16.11 -5.28 12.65
C GLY A 211 -15.24 -4.94 11.43
N ILE A 212 -15.61 -5.45 10.25
CA ILE A 212 -14.87 -5.17 9.00
C ILE A 212 -14.95 -3.68 8.67
N THR A 213 -13.81 -3.06 8.49
CA THR A 213 -13.69 -1.62 8.18
C THR A 213 -13.46 -1.37 6.70
N HIS A 214 -12.87 -2.34 5.99
CA HIS A 214 -12.54 -2.26 4.57
C HIS A 214 -12.86 -3.60 3.89
N ALA A 215 -13.55 -3.57 2.76
CA ALA A 215 -13.77 -4.73 1.91
C ALA A 215 -12.92 -4.60 0.62
N LEU A 216 -12.28 -5.72 0.23
CA LEU A 216 -11.42 -5.84 -0.97
C LEU A 216 -11.94 -6.95 -1.87
#